data_1d566939b0cba156ad2c9fb6af699c18
#
_entry.id   1d566939b0cba156ad2c9fb6af699c18
#
_cell.length_a   1.000
_cell.length_b   1.000
_cell.length_c   1.000
_cell.angle_alpha   90.00
_cell.angle_beta   90.00
_cell.angle_gamma   90.00
#
_symmetry.space_group_name_H-M   'P 1'
#
loop_
_entity.id
_entity.type
_entity.pdbx_description
1 polymer ?
#
loop_
_entity_poly.entity_id
_entity_poly.type
_entity_poly.pdbx_seq_one_letter_code
_entity_poly.pdbx_strand_id
1 'polypeptide(L)'
;MVQPTPTDDKLKQDDPNWLKPRGVYQRNLALQYLRDNHAKDDAMIYFMDDDNTYNVRVFKEIRRIPMGKVGVWPVGIVGKLRYEGPVCKNGHVEKWFTAWKPDRPFPLDMAGFSIHLKSVIDHPEARFEQNTPRGYLESYILTKAGFNRTTATGMADDCRSILVWHTRTEKPRMDAEDHLNKKYGKASDLTIEV
;
A
#
# COMPACT_ATOMS: atom_id res chain seq x y z
N MET A 1 14.78 17.46 3.27
CA MET A 1 15.03 17.74 4.71
C MET A 1 14.11 16.84 5.53
N VAL A 2 14.64 15.98 6.38
CA VAL A 2 13.82 15.10 7.23
C VAL A 2 13.34 15.91 8.43
N GLN A 3 12.04 16.16 8.51
CA GLN A 3 11.45 16.84 9.66
C GLN A 3 11.25 15.81 10.79
N PRO A 4 11.69 16.08 12.02
CA PRO A 4 11.45 15.19 13.13
C PRO A 4 9.96 15.12 13.49
N THR A 5 9.50 13.96 13.90
CA THR A 5 8.15 13.80 14.45
C THR A 5 7.98 14.69 15.68
N PRO A 6 6.87 15.46 15.82
CA PRO A 6 6.59 16.21 17.02
C PRO A 6 6.63 15.35 18.27
N THR A 7 7.01 15.93 19.41
CA THR A 7 7.24 15.19 20.67
C THR A 7 5.98 14.46 21.13
N ASP A 8 4.80 15.07 20.94
CA ASP A 8 3.52 14.52 21.36
C ASP A 8 3.04 13.35 20.48
N ASP A 9 3.58 13.24 19.26
CA ASP A 9 3.29 12.16 18.30
C ASP A 9 4.37 11.06 18.29
N LYS A 10 5.45 11.22 19.07
CA LYS A 10 6.50 10.21 19.17
C LYS A 10 5.96 8.97 19.90
N LEU A 11 5.99 7.85 19.20
CA LEU A 11 5.83 6.55 19.85
C LEU A 11 7.07 6.27 20.72
N LYS A 12 6.85 5.81 21.95
CA LYS A 12 7.93 5.30 22.79
C LYS A 12 8.43 3.97 22.20
N GLN A 13 9.67 3.61 22.53
CA GLN A 13 10.27 2.37 22.04
C GLN A 13 9.47 1.14 22.47
N ASP A 14 8.85 1.19 23.65
CA ASP A 14 8.06 0.12 24.25
C ASP A 14 6.56 0.20 23.92
N ASP A 15 6.12 1.21 23.17
CA ASP A 15 4.72 1.31 22.75
C ASP A 15 4.39 0.12 21.84
N PRO A 16 3.31 -0.61 22.12
CA PRO A 16 2.93 -1.74 21.27
C PRO A 16 2.65 -1.28 19.85
N ASN A 17 3.15 -2.04 18.87
CA ASN A 17 3.01 -1.74 17.44
C ASN A 17 1.57 -1.54 16.94
N TRP A 18 0.58 -1.91 17.76
CA TRP A 18 -0.84 -1.76 17.45
C TRP A 18 -1.45 -0.46 17.98
N LEU A 19 -0.74 0.30 18.83
CA LEU A 19 -1.32 1.45 19.53
C LEU A 19 -1.60 2.62 18.59
N LYS A 20 -0.65 2.95 17.71
CA LYS A 20 -0.81 4.04 16.73
C LYS A 20 -0.15 3.68 15.39
N PRO A 21 -0.67 4.16 14.28
CA PRO A 21 -0.02 4.00 12.99
C PRO A 21 1.27 4.82 12.93
N ARG A 22 2.35 4.21 12.42
CA ARG A 22 3.64 4.88 12.25
C ARG A 22 3.70 5.67 10.94
N GLY A 23 4.54 6.71 10.91
CA GLY A 23 4.82 7.48 9.69
C GLY A 23 3.69 8.41 9.21
N VAL A 24 2.62 8.58 9.98
CA VAL A 24 1.49 9.46 9.63
C VAL A 24 1.97 10.92 9.47
N TYR A 25 2.73 11.41 10.42
CA TYR A 25 3.23 12.79 10.40
C TYR A 25 4.16 13.05 9.20
N GLN A 26 5.12 12.15 8.97
CA GLN A 26 6.09 12.28 7.88
C GLN A 26 5.42 12.23 6.50
N ARG A 27 4.48 11.32 6.32
CA ARG A 27 3.71 11.23 5.07
C ARG A 27 2.85 12.48 4.84
N ASN A 28 2.22 13.01 5.90
CA ASN A 28 1.43 14.24 5.79
C ASN A 28 2.29 15.46 5.48
N LEU A 29 3.49 15.59 6.06
CA LEU A 29 4.43 16.64 5.71
C LEU A 29 4.85 16.57 4.23
N ALA A 30 5.13 15.37 3.74
CA ALA A 30 5.47 15.18 2.33
C ALA A 30 4.29 15.57 1.42
N LEU A 31 3.07 15.15 1.76
CA LEU A 31 1.87 15.54 1.01
C LEU A 31 1.64 17.05 1.03
N GLN A 32 1.85 17.72 2.17
CA GLN A 32 1.74 19.16 2.27
C GLN A 32 2.81 19.87 1.42
N TYR A 33 4.06 19.42 1.51
CA TYR A 33 5.13 19.96 0.67
C TYR A 33 4.81 19.84 -0.84
N LEU A 34 4.26 18.71 -1.27
CA LEU A 34 3.86 18.52 -2.66
C LEU A 34 2.73 19.47 -3.07
N ARG A 35 1.76 19.71 -2.20
CA ARG A 35 0.69 20.68 -2.43
C ARG A 35 1.21 22.11 -2.59
N ASP A 36 2.15 22.49 -1.73
CA ASP A 36 2.67 23.87 -1.69
C ASP A 36 3.62 24.17 -2.83
N ASN A 37 4.38 23.17 -3.30
CA ASN A 37 5.50 23.42 -4.22
C ASN A 37 5.32 22.75 -5.60
N HIS A 38 4.48 21.72 -5.71
CA HIS A 38 4.39 20.86 -6.89
C HIS A 38 2.96 20.69 -7.43
N ALA A 39 2.02 21.54 -7.02
CA ALA A 39 0.61 21.42 -7.34
C ALA A 39 0.28 21.36 -8.85
N LYS A 40 1.18 21.85 -9.70
CA LYS A 40 1.01 21.90 -11.17
C LYS A 40 1.78 20.81 -11.89
N ASP A 41 2.53 19.98 -11.16
CA ASP A 41 3.39 18.97 -11.77
C ASP A 41 2.56 17.74 -12.19
N ASP A 42 2.87 17.19 -13.35
CA ASP A 42 2.38 15.88 -13.76
C ASP A 42 3.27 14.80 -13.13
N ALA A 43 2.89 14.36 -11.94
CA ALA A 43 3.71 13.48 -11.12
C ALA A 43 2.89 12.38 -10.46
N MET A 44 3.60 11.32 -10.06
CA MET A 44 3.05 10.19 -9.32
C MET A 44 3.49 10.24 -7.87
N ILE A 45 2.60 9.82 -6.97
CA ILE A 45 2.90 9.59 -5.56
C ILE A 45 3.00 8.10 -5.31
N TYR A 46 4.12 7.69 -4.72
CA TYR A 46 4.34 6.33 -4.25
C TYR A 46 4.94 6.36 -2.85
N PHE A 47 4.32 5.63 -1.92
CA PHE A 47 4.80 5.52 -0.55
C PHE A 47 5.76 4.34 -0.43
N MET A 48 7.00 4.62 -0.12
CA MET A 48 8.08 3.62 -0.01
C MET A 48 8.55 3.55 1.45
N ASP A 49 8.38 2.39 2.08
CA ASP A 49 8.98 2.15 3.38
C ASP A 49 10.47 1.78 3.18
N ASP A 50 11.35 2.23 4.07
CA ASP A 50 12.80 2.14 3.92
C ASP A 50 13.37 0.74 4.23
N ASP A 51 12.55 -0.15 4.77
CA ASP A 51 12.88 -1.55 5.07
C ASP A 51 12.31 -2.56 4.06
N ASN A 52 11.61 -2.09 3.02
CA ASN A 52 11.11 -2.93 1.94
C ASN A 52 12.14 -3.13 0.83
N THR A 53 11.98 -4.20 0.04
CA THR A 53 12.76 -4.43 -1.17
C THR A 53 11.93 -4.11 -2.40
N TYR A 54 12.52 -3.42 -3.38
CA TYR A 54 11.85 -2.94 -4.59
C TYR A 54 12.56 -3.38 -5.85
N ASN A 55 11.82 -3.97 -6.79
CA ASN A 55 12.30 -4.13 -8.15
C ASN A 55 12.12 -2.81 -8.92
N VAL A 56 13.14 -2.35 -9.63
CA VAL A 56 13.11 -1.09 -10.40
C VAL A 56 11.98 -1.06 -11.46
N ARG A 57 11.48 -2.21 -11.88
CA ARG A 57 10.33 -2.31 -12.80
C ARG A 57 9.06 -1.67 -12.22
N VAL A 58 8.92 -1.56 -10.89
CA VAL A 58 7.76 -0.91 -10.25
C VAL A 58 7.58 0.52 -10.75
N PHE A 59 8.67 1.25 -11.01
CA PHE A 59 8.60 2.63 -11.53
C PHE A 59 8.08 2.71 -12.97
N LYS A 60 8.28 1.65 -13.77
CA LYS A 60 7.67 1.57 -15.11
C LYS A 60 6.16 1.34 -15.02
N GLU A 61 5.73 0.51 -14.09
CA GLU A 61 4.30 0.27 -13.85
C GLU A 61 3.61 1.53 -13.34
N ILE A 62 4.22 2.25 -12.38
CA ILE A 62 3.70 3.52 -11.83
C ILE A 62 3.42 4.53 -12.94
N ARG A 63 4.33 4.69 -13.91
CA ARG A 63 4.17 5.65 -15.02
C ARG A 63 3.05 5.28 -16.00
N ARG A 64 2.54 4.05 -15.96
CA ARG A 64 1.48 3.55 -16.86
C ARG A 64 0.09 3.65 -16.24
N ILE A 65 -0.01 4.10 -15.00
CA ILE A 65 -1.30 4.24 -14.31
C ILE A 65 -2.14 5.30 -15.03
N PRO A 66 -3.37 4.98 -15.49
CA PRO A 66 -4.23 5.94 -16.15
C PRO A 66 -4.66 7.07 -15.19
N MET A 67 -4.82 8.28 -15.71
CA MET A 67 -5.35 9.40 -14.94
C MET A 67 -6.72 9.05 -14.32
N GLY A 68 -6.93 9.46 -13.09
CA GLY A 68 -8.15 9.16 -12.32
C GLY A 68 -8.25 7.71 -11.81
N LYS A 69 -7.20 6.90 -12.00
CA LYS A 69 -7.11 5.54 -11.44
C LYS A 69 -6.08 5.46 -10.32
N VAL A 70 -6.29 4.51 -9.43
CA VAL A 70 -5.25 4.04 -8.52
C VAL A 70 -4.65 2.75 -9.09
N GLY A 71 -3.34 2.78 -9.38
CA GLY A 71 -2.61 1.59 -9.78
C GLY A 71 -2.34 0.71 -8.57
N VAL A 72 -2.66 -0.59 -8.67
CA VAL A 72 -2.49 -1.54 -7.56
C VAL A 72 -1.76 -2.80 -8.04
N TRP A 73 -0.97 -3.39 -7.16
CA TRP A 73 -0.19 -4.61 -7.40
C TRP A 73 -0.01 -5.41 -6.12
N PRO A 74 0.27 -6.73 -6.22
CA PRO A 74 0.56 -7.55 -5.06
C PRO A 74 1.90 -7.20 -4.44
N VAL A 75 1.97 -7.29 -3.11
CA VAL A 75 3.20 -7.11 -2.32
C VAL A 75 3.57 -8.44 -1.66
N GLY A 76 4.82 -8.85 -1.81
CA GLY A 76 5.34 -10.09 -1.26
C GLY A 76 5.63 -10.01 0.24
N ILE A 77 5.54 -11.13 0.92
CA ILE A 77 5.91 -11.33 2.34
C ILE A 77 5.16 -10.37 3.28
N VAL A 78 3.88 -10.15 3.06
CA VAL A 78 3.02 -9.28 3.87
C VAL A 78 1.82 -10.05 4.41
N GLY A 79 1.27 -9.61 5.55
CA GLY A 79 0.09 -10.23 6.15
C GLY A 79 0.30 -11.67 6.63
N LYS A 80 1.56 -12.11 6.84
CA LYS A 80 1.98 -13.50 7.10
C LYS A 80 1.66 -14.47 5.95
N LEU A 81 1.49 -13.95 4.76
CA LEU A 81 1.30 -14.65 3.49
C LEU A 81 2.54 -14.49 2.60
N ARG A 82 2.64 -15.30 1.54
CA ARG A 82 3.64 -15.07 0.50
C ARG A 82 3.44 -13.74 -0.21
N TYR A 83 2.18 -13.32 -0.37
CA TYR A 83 1.82 -12.00 -0.87
C TYR A 83 0.42 -11.61 -0.37
N GLU A 84 0.13 -10.32 -0.40
CA GLU A 84 -1.21 -9.75 -0.23
C GLU A 84 -1.44 -8.75 -1.37
N GLY A 85 -2.67 -8.65 -1.88
CA GLY A 85 -3.00 -7.66 -2.89
C GLY A 85 -4.15 -8.03 -3.82
N PRO A 86 -4.26 -7.32 -4.95
CA PRO A 86 -5.30 -7.55 -5.93
C PRO A 86 -5.11 -8.86 -6.70
N VAL A 87 -6.22 -9.48 -7.10
CA VAL A 87 -6.30 -10.53 -8.11
C VAL A 87 -7.02 -9.93 -9.31
N CYS A 88 -6.33 -9.89 -10.44
CA CYS A 88 -6.77 -9.12 -11.59
C CYS A 88 -7.06 -9.99 -12.81
N LYS A 89 -7.88 -9.41 -13.71
CA LYS A 89 -8.13 -9.95 -15.04
C LYS A 89 -8.34 -8.79 -16.02
N ASN A 90 -7.53 -8.74 -17.07
CA ASN A 90 -7.57 -7.69 -18.08
C ASN A 90 -7.48 -6.27 -17.49
N GLY A 91 -6.61 -6.08 -16.50
CA GLY A 91 -6.42 -4.80 -15.80
C GLY A 91 -7.48 -4.48 -14.74
N HIS A 92 -8.54 -5.28 -14.63
CA HIS A 92 -9.59 -5.08 -13.64
C HIS A 92 -9.33 -5.91 -12.37
N VAL A 93 -9.51 -5.31 -11.21
CA VAL A 93 -9.43 -6.00 -9.92
C VAL A 93 -10.73 -6.77 -9.71
N GLU A 94 -10.69 -8.10 -9.77
CA GLU A 94 -11.86 -8.95 -9.55
C GLU A 94 -12.08 -9.21 -8.05
N LYS A 95 -11.00 -9.40 -7.31
CA LYS A 95 -11.02 -9.65 -5.86
C LYS A 95 -9.71 -9.27 -5.22
N TRP A 96 -9.68 -9.33 -3.90
CA TRP A 96 -8.49 -9.09 -3.10
C TRP A 96 -8.08 -10.37 -2.37
N PHE A 97 -6.80 -10.68 -2.43
CA PHE A 97 -6.21 -11.76 -1.66
C PHE A 97 -5.54 -11.18 -0.41
N THR A 98 -6.10 -11.47 0.75
CA THR A 98 -5.63 -10.98 2.05
C THR A 98 -6.04 -11.93 3.16
N ALA A 99 -5.21 -12.06 4.19
CA ALA A 99 -5.53 -12.85 5.40
C ALA A 99 -6.30 -12.04 6.44
N TRP A 100 -6.34 -10.70 6.31
CA TRP A 100 -6.87 -9.85 7.36
C TRP A 100 -7.88 -8.82 6.84
N LYS A 101 -9.10 -8.84 7.41
CA LYS A 101 -10.20 -7.91 7.10
C LYS A 101 -10.39 -7.65 5.61
N PRO A 102 -10.83 -8.63 4.83
CA PRO A 102 -11.01 -8.53 3.38
C PRO A 102 -12.06 -7.49 2.96
N ASP A 103 -12.91 -7.06 3.90
CA ASP A 103 -13.97 -6.08 3.65
C ASP A 103 -13.47 -4.63 3.61
N ARG A 104 -12.20 -4.38 3.95
CA ARG A 104 -11.59 -3.06 3.79
C ARG A 104 -11.84 -2.52 2.37
N PRO A 105 -12.07 -1.21 2.18
CA PRO A 105 -12.17 -0.62 0.83
C PRO A 105 -11.00 -0.99 -0.07
N PHE A 106 -9.78 -0.96 0.46
CA PHE A 106 -8.55 -1.36 -0.21
C PHE A 106 -7.73 -2.25 0.73
N PRO A 107 -7.90 -3.59 0.67
CA PRO A 107 -7.16 -4.52 1.50
C PRO A 107 -5.79 -4.85 0.86
N LEU A 108 -4.88 -3.90 0.94
CA LEU A 108 -3.53 -3.94 0.40
C LEU A 108 -2.52 -3.31 1.37
N ASP A 109 -1.25 -3.47 1.08
CA ASP A 109 -0.14 -2.85 1.80
C ASP A 109 0.17 -1.44 1.25
N MET A 110 0.79 -0.57 2.07
CA MET A 110 1.16 0.80 1.69
C MET A 110 2.05 0.86 0.46
N ALA A 111 2.90 -0.14 0.26
CA ALA A 111 3.75 -0.27 -0.92
C ALA A 111 3.04 -0.91 -2.13
N GLY A 112 1.75 -1.27 -2.02
CA GLY A 112 0.96 -1.96 -3.03
C GLY A 112 0.16 -1.05 -3.96
N PHE A 113 0.36 0.28 -3.93
CA PHE A 113 -0.36 1.21 -4.79
C PHE A 113 0.42 2.47 -5.12
N SER A 114 -0.01 3.16 -6.18
CA SER A 114 0.44 4.52 -6.52
C SER A 114 -0.71 5.30 -7.15
N ILE A 115 -0.68 6.62 -7.00
CA ILE A 115 -1.70 7.55 -7.48
C ILE A 115 -1.07 8.77 -8.14
N HIS A 116 -1.82 9.44 -8.99
CA HIS A 116 -1.40 10.74 -9.51
C HIS A 116 -1.40 11.81 -8.42
N LEU A 117 -0.40 12.69 -8.41
CA LEU A 117 -0.33 13.85 -7.53
C LEU A 117 -1.61 14.68 -7.61
N LYS A 118 -2.16 14.84 -8.80
CA LYS A 118 -3.41 15.56 -9.03
C LYS A 118 -4.55 15.06 -8.13
N SER A 119 -4.66 13.77 -7.86
CA SER A 119 -5.71 13.23 -6.98
C SER A 119 -5.61 13.77 -5.55
N VAL A 120 -4.39 14.05 -5.07
CA VAL A 120 -4.16 14.64 -3.74
C VAL A 120 -4.35 16.15 -3.76
N ILE A 121 -4.05 16.80 -4.88
CA ILE A 121 -4.28 18.25 -5.05
C ILE A 121 -5.78 18.56 -5.11
N ASP A 122 -6.53 17.77 -5.87
CA ASP A 122 -7.98 17.95 -6.03
C ASP A 122 -8.77 17.60 -4.75
N HIS A 123 -8.16 16.84 -3.81
CA HIS A 123 -8.76 16.41 -2.55
C HIS A 123 -7.87 16.85 -1.36
N PRO A 124 -8.00 18.10 -0.89
CA PRO A 124 -7.19 18.62 0.22
C PRO A 124 -7.33 17.80 1.52
N GLU A 125 -8.46 17.13 1.71
CA GLU A 125 -8.72 16.22 2.83
C GLU A 125 -7.99 14.88 2.72
N ALA A 126 -7.36 14.56 1.58
CA ALA A 126 -6.56 13.34 1.40
C ALA A 126 -5.26 13.45 2.20
N ARG A 127 -5.31 13.01 3.46
CA ARG A 127 -4.21 12.94 4.41
C ARG A 127 -4.38 11.75 5.33
N PHE A 128 -3.31 11.33 5.96
CA PHE A 128 -3.34 10.26 6.96
C PHE A 128 -3.83 10.79 8.31
N GLU A 129 -4.50 9.96 9.09
CA GLU A 129 -4.96 10.33 10.44
C GLU A 129 -4.48 9.32 11.49
N GLN A 130 -4.03 9.85 12.64
CA GLN A 130 -3.52 9.06 13.77
C GLN A 130 -4.55 8.10 14.36
N ASN A 131 -5.83 8.47 14.31
CA ASN A 131 -6.91 7.68 14.88
C ASN A 131 -7.49 6.67 13.88
N THR A 132 -6.89 6.53 12.69
CA THR A 132 -7.30 5.52 11.73
C THR A 132 -7.12 4.12 12.33
N PRO A 133 -8.15 3.26 12.30
CA PRO A 133 -8.02 1.90 12.79
C PRO A 133 -6.85 1.17 12.12
N ARG A 134 -6.18 0.30 12.89
CA ARG A 134 -5.03 -0.47 12.40
C ARG A 134 -5.35 -1.17 11.07
N GLY A 135 -4.46 -1.00 10.09
CA GLY A 135 -4.55 -1.59 8.75
C GLY A 135 -5.58 -0.94 7.83
N TYR A 136 -6.07 0.25 8.18
CA TYR A 136 -6.98 1.04 7.34
C TYR A 136 -6.34 2.31 6.77
N LEU A 137 -5.05 2.57 7.01
CA LEU A 137 -4.37 3.78 6.52
C LEU A 137 -4.45 3.90 5.00
N GLU A 138 -4.20 2.80 4.30
CA GLU A 138 -4.26 2.70 2.84
C GLU A 138 -5.67 2.97 2.33
N SER A 139 -6.65 2.29 2.93
CA SER A 139 -8.06 2.51 2.61
C SER A 139 -8.50 3.94 2.88
N TYR A 140 -8.02 4.53 3.99
CA TYR A 140 -8.38 5.87 4.39
C TYR A 140 -7.87 6.91 3.39
N ILE A 141 -6.56 6.92 3.11
CA ILE A 141 -5.96 7.89 2.18
C ILE A 141 -6.55 7.77 0.77
N LEU A 142 -6.72 6.54 0.27
CA LEU A 142 -7.27 6.31 -1.07
C LEU A 142 -8.72 6.75 -1.17
N THR A 143 -9.55 6.45 -0.18
CA THR A 143 -10.95 6.90 -0.16
C THR A 143 -11.04 8.42 -0.09
N LYS A 144 -10.19 9.06 0.74
CA LYS A 144 -10.13 10.53 0.83
C LYS A 144 -9.60 11.19 -0.46
N ALA A 145 -8.76 10.50 -1.22
CA ALA A 145 -8.31 10.95 -2.54
C ALA A 145 -9.32 10.64 -3.67
N GLY A 146 -10.57 10.29 -3.33
CA GLY A 146 -11.66 10.09 -4.28
C GLY A 146 -11.70 8.71 -4.94
N PHE A 147 -10.88 7.75 -4.50
CA PHE A 147 -10.85 6.41 -5.09
C PHE A 147 -11.83 5.44 -4.40
N ASN A 148 -12.25 4.45 -5.15
CA ASN A 148 -13.03 3.30 -4.70
C ASN A 148 -12.56 2.04 -5.46
N ARG A 149 -13.16 0.89 -5.18
CA ARG A 149 -12.76 -0.38 -5.81
C ARG A 149 -12.87 -0.39 -7.33
N THR A 150 -13.78 0.40 -7.91
CA THR A 150 -13.98 0.46 -9.38
C THR A 150 -12.96 1.36 -10.08
N THR A 151 -12.28 2.21 -9.32
CA THR A 151 -11.17 3.04 -9.83
C THR A 151 -9.81 2.35 -9.73
N ALA A 152 -9.73 1.19 -9.06
CA ALA A 152 -8.52 0.40 -9.00
C ALA A 152 -8.21 -0.24 -10.36
N THR A 153 -6.95 -0.15 -10.79
CA THR A 153 -6.46 -0.80 -12.00
C THR A 153 -5.26 -1.68 -11.66
N GLY A 154 -5.32 -2.93 -12.13
CA GLY A 154 -4.27 -3.91 -11.89
C GLY A 154 -3.03 -3.60 -12.73
N MET A 155 -1.88 -3.54 -12.07
CA MET A 155 -0.58 -3.33 -12.68
C MET A 155 0.28 -4.60 -12.51
N ALA A 156 1.56 -4.54 -12.84
CA ALA A 156 2.52 -5.64 -12.64
C ALA A 156 2.06 -6.95 -13.28
N ASP A 157 1.93 -6.93 -14.63
CA ASP A 157 1.50 -8.08 -15.43
C ASP A 157 0.13 -8.64 -14.99
N ASP A 158 -0.87 -7.76 -14.95
CA ASP A 158 -2.23 -8.12 -14.52
C ASP A 158 -2.26 -8.72 -13.11
N CYS A 159 -1.49 -8.11 -12.21
CA CYS A 159 -1.32 -8.52 -10.80
C CYS A 159 -0.66 -9.90 -10.60
N ARG A 160 0.08 -10.41 -11.60
CA ARG A 160 0.76 -11.72 -11.52
C ARG A 160 2.24 -11.63 -11.15
N SER A 161 2.82 -10.43 -11.14
CA SER A 161 4.22 -10.21 -10.78
C SER A 161 4.36 -9.49 -9.46
N ILE A 162 5.20 -10.00 -8.56
CA ILE A 162 5.61 -9.31 -7.35
C ILE A 162 6.80 -8.42 -7.69
N LEU A 163 6.67 -7.13 -7.48
CA LEU A 163 7.71 -6.13 -7.70
C LEU A 163 8.18 -5.46 -6.42
N VAL A 164 7.49 -5.73 -5.31
CA VAL A 164 7.79 -5.17 -3.99
C VAL A 164 7.63 -6.25 -2.94
N TRP A 165 8.58 -6.33 -2.02
CA TRP A 165 8.55 -7.26 -0.89
C TRP A 165 8.63 -6.50 0.41
N HIS A 166 7.73 -6.82 1.34
CA HIS A 166 7.73 -6.31 2.70
C HIS A 166 8.83 -7.06 3.50
N THR A 167 10.06 -6.70 3.24
CA THR A 167 11.23 -7.29 3.88
C THR A 167 11.52 -6.61 5.22
N ARG A 168 12.23 -7.33 6.08
CA ARG A 168 12.76 -6.87 7.35
C ARG A 168 14.10 -7.55 7.59
N THR A 169 14.89 -7.06 8.52
CA THR A 169 16.12 -7.72 8.96
C THR A 169 15.87 -8.99 9.79
N GLU A 170 14.62 -9.32 10.05
CA GLU A 170 14.18 -10.51 10.78
C GLU A 170 13.61 -11.58 9.84
N LYS A 171 13.61 -12.84 10.30
CA LYS A 171 13.06 -13.96 9.53
C LYS A 171 11.55 -13.77 9.28
N PRO A 172 11.05 -13.98 8.05
CA PRO A 172 9.63 -13.86 7.74
C PRO A 172 8.77 -14.82 8.55
N ARG A 173 7.59 -14.37 8.96
CA ARG A 173 6.57 -15.20 9.61
C ARG A 173 5.50 -15.56 8.59
N MET A 174 5.27 -16.86 8.39
CA MET A 174 4.38 -17.39 7.36
C MET A 174 3.17 -18.14 7.97
N ASP A 175 2.77 -17.81 9.19
CA ASP A 175 1.71 -18.53 9.95
C ASP A 175 0.37 -18.59 9.20
N ALA A 176 0.04 -17.57 8.41
CA ALA A 176 -1.19 -17.56 7.62
C ALA A 176 -1.13 -18.50 6.40
N GLU A 177 0.05 -18.68 5.79
CA GLU A 177 0.27 -19.68 4.76
C GLU A 177 0.07 -21.10 5.29
N ASP A 178 0.63 -21.38 6.48
CA ASP A 178 0.46 -22.67 7.13
C ASP A 178 -1.02 -22.97 7.41
N HIS A 179 -1.79 -21.95 7.81
CA HIS A 179 -3.22 -22.08 8.03
C HIS A 179 -3.99 -22.34 6.73
N LEU A 180 -3.66 -21.63 5.65
CA LEU A 180 -4.27 -21.84 4.32
C LEU A 180 -3.95 -23.21 3.77
N ASN A 181 -2.70 -23.67 3.91
CA ASN A 181 -2.29 -25.01 3.51
C ASN A 181 -3.08 -26.10 4.25
N LYS A 182 -3.27 -25.94 5.56
CA LYS A 182 -4.08 -26.88 6.37
C LYS A 182 -5.55 -26.86 5.96
N LYS A 183 -6.10 -25.68 5.66
CA LYS A 183 -7.54 -25.50 5.37
C LYS A 183 -7.92 -25.89 3.94
N TYR A 184 -7.06 -25.59 2.97
CA TYR A 184 -7.39 -25.73 1.54
C TYR A 184 -6.48 -26.71 0.79
N GLY A 185 -5.48 -27.30 1.46
CA GLY A 185 -4.54 -28.24 0.86
C GLY A 185 -3.57 -27.65 -0.16
N LYS A 186 -3.46 -26.31 -0.21
CA LYS A 186 -2.56 -25.61 -1.13
C LYS A 186 -2.09 -24.28 -0.56
N ALA A 187 -0.89 -23.88 -0.96
CA ALA A 187 -0.33 -22.55 -0.68
C ALA A 187 -1.12 -21.45 -1.41
N SER A 188 -0.83 -20.19 -1.08
CA SER A 188 -1.23 -19.05 -1.90
C SER A 188 -0.76 -19.26 -3.35
N ASP A 189 -1.45 -18.63 -4.28
CA ASP A 189 -1.36 -18.93 -5.71
C ASP A 189 0.07 -19.21 -6.23
N LEU A 190 0.26 -20.44 -6.75
CA LEU A 190 1.55 -20.89 -7.30
C LEU A 190 1.86 -20.29 -8.68
N THR A 191 0.93 -19.53 -9.27
CA THR A 191 1.11 -18.90 -10.58
C THR A 191 1.74 -17.50 -10.48
N ILE A 192 1.94 -17.00 -9.25
CA ILE A 192 2.58 -15.72 -9.00
C ILE A 192 4.10 -15.91 -8.87
N GLU A 193 4.85 -15.15 -9.66
CA GLU A 193 6.30 -15.02 -9.51
C GLU A 193 6.60 -14.26 -8.22
N VAL A 194 7.35 -14.87 -7.30
CA VAL A 194 7.77 -14.30 -6.01
C VAL A 194 9.25 -14.02 -6.01
#